data_52d8d02a98ce1514fb123e86b24ff57a
#
_entry.id   52d8d02a98ce1514fb123e86b24ff57a
#
_cell.length_a   1.000
_cell.length_b   1.000
_cell.length_c   1.000
_cell.angle_alpha   90.00
_cell.angle_beta   90.00
_cell.angle_gamma   90.00
#
_symmetry.space_group_name_H-M   'P 1'
#
loop_
_entity.id
_entity.type
_entity.pdbx_description
1 polymer ?
#
loop_
_entity_poly.entity_id
_entity_poly.type
_entity_poly.pdbx_seq_one_letter_code
_entity_poly.pdbx_strand_id
1 'polypeptide(L)'
;MDKLNPISPNAMLQAISKHEVFSGFDGSAFGNLADTLSYQTIAKNSQIFEIGDQPNLLYFLLEGALTLKFPDNSTIQLEKGELIGEIGVLNGDFRLGTLTANADSAMIAIDGACLFDSDCVPPQTSLAIVRRLGKRVTNYLRSVQQTSTQDLIAQGEGEFVEFKSTLRWNLKAEKKDKNITHAITKTIAAFLNSDGGILLVGVDDDGEVLGLEADSFENEDKMLLFLTNSIQSQLGTLHLDHINFHTETISDKDVLRIDVQAGSTPCYLSKEKLDHFYIRTGPSTTDLRLSQVFEYLNKRFA
;
A
#
# COMPACT_ATOMS: atom_id res chain seq x y z
N MET A 1 -33.79 21.81 -6.62
CA MET A 1 -33.25 20.63 -5.90
C MET A 1 -33.92 19.41 -6.47
N ASP A 2 -33.33 18.80 -7.46
CA ASP A 2 -33.81 17.49 -7.96
C ASP A 2 -33.55 16.47 -6.84
N LYS A 3 -34.64 15.89 -6.33
CA LYS A 3 -34.53 14.76 -5.38
C LYS A 3 -33.82 13.62 -6.13
N LEU A 4 -32.65 13.24 -5.68
CA LEU A 4 -31.95 12.06 -6.14
C LEU A 4 -32.92 10.87 -6.00
N ASN A 5 -33.38 10.34 -7.12
CA ASN A 5 -34.35 9.25 -7.12
C ASN A 5 -33.67 7.97 -6.64
N PRO A 6 -34.38 7.14 -5.83
CA PRO A 6 -33.86 5.83 -5.44
C PRO A 6 -33.57 4.98 -6.68
N ILE A 7 -32.39 4.39 -6.72
CA ILE A 7 -31.96 3.49 -7.80
C ILE A 7 -32.27 2.03 -7.45
N SER A 8 -32.52 1.21 -8.45
CA SER A 8 -32.86 -0.20 -8.23
C SER A 8 -31.67 -1.00 -7.68
N PRO A 9 -31.88 -2.14 -6.97
CA PRO A 9 -30.80 -2.99 -6.49
C PRO A 9 -29.78 -3.37 -7.57
N ASN A 10 -30.25 -3.72 -8.76
CA ASN A 10 -29.36 -4.04 -9.88
C ASN A 10 -28.52 -2.82 -10.35
N ALA A 11 -29.09 -1.63 -10.35
CA ALA A 11 -28.34 -0.42 -10.70
C ALA A 11 -27.32 -0.06 -9.61
N MET A 12 -27.64 -0.30 -8.34
CA MET A 12 -26.67 -0.18 -7.23
C MET A 12 -25.53 -1.16 -7.39
N LEU A 13 -25.83 -2.44 -7.70
CA LEU A 13 -24.81 -3.45 -7.94
C LEU A 13 -23.90 -3.08 -9.12
N GLN A 14 -24.46 -2.58 -10.21
CA GLN A 14 -23.67 -2.09 -11.35
C GLN A 14 -22.79 -0.90 -11.01
N ALA A 15 -23.22 -0.03 -10.10
CA ALA A 15 -22.42 1.10 -9.66
C ALA A 15 -21.20 0.63 -8.84
N ILE A 16 -21.41 -0.23 -7.83
CA ILE A 16 -20.31 -0.74 -7.01
C ILE A 16 -19.37 -1.66 -7.78
N SER A 17 -19.85 -2.40 -8.79
CA SER A 17 -19.02 -3.29 -9.62
C SER A 17 -17.93 -2.57 -10.42
N LYS A 18 -18.00 -1.25 -10.54
CA LYS A 18 -16.95 -0.43 -11.16
C LYS A 18 -15.79 -0.15 -10.23
N HIS A 19 -15.99 -0.30 -8.92
CA HIS A 19 -14.94 -0.09 -7.92
C HIS A 19 -13.99 -1.30 -7.88
N GLU A 20 -12.70 -1.06 -7.68
CA GLU A 20 -11.64 -2.09 -7.69
C GLU A 20 -11.92 -3.31 -6.80
N VAL A 21 -12.56 -3.09 -5.64
CA VAL A 21 -12.93 -4.16 -4.70
C VAL A 21 -13.94 -5.13 -5.30
N PHE A 22 -14.89 -4.64 -6.09
CA PHE A 22 -16.01 -5.40 -6.66
C PHE A 22 -15.87 -5.66 -8.16
N SER A 23 -14.84 -5.14 -8.81
CA SER A 23 -14.67 -5.26 -10.27
C SER A 23 -14.25 -6.68 -10.71
N GLY A 24 -14.55 -7.03 -11.97
CA GLY A 24 -14.14 -8.29 -12.57
C GLY A 24 -14.97 -9.52 -12.16
N PHE A 25 -16.03 -9.34 -11.40
CA PHE A 25 -17.03 -10.38 -11.14
C PHE A 25 -18.23 -10.21 -12.09
N ASP A 26 -18.81 -11.30 -12.55
CA ASP A 26 -20.10 -11.26 -13.20
C ASP A 26 -21.24 -11.09 -12.17
N GLY A 27 -22.44 -10.72 -12.65
CA GLY A 27 -23.56 -10.44 -11.75
C GLY A 27 -23.97 -11.63 -10.89
N SER A 28 -23.75 -12.87 -11.34
CA SER A 28 -24.10 -14.09 -10.60
C SER A 28 -23.13 -14.38 -9.47
N ALA A 29 -21.90 -13.87 -9.56
CA ALA A 29 -20.87 -14.03 -8.53
C ALA A 29 -21.19 -13.28 -7.23
N PHE A 30 -22.10 -12.30 -7.27
CA PHE A 30 -22.50 -11.54 -6.08
C PHE A 30 -23.62 -12.20 -5.27
N GLY A 31 -24.20 -13.32 -5.74
CA GLY A 31 -25.28 -13.99 -5.02
C GLY A 31 -26.44 -13.04 -4.71
N ASN A 32 -26.82 -12.98 -3.43
CA ASN A 32 -27.92 -12.13 -2.94
C ASN A 32 -27.46 -10.75 -2.45
N LEU A 33 -26.21 -10.35 -2.69
CA LEU A 33 -25.67 -9.06 -2.24
C LEU A 33 -26.54 -7.87 -2.67
N ALA A 34 -27.09 -7.91 -3.88
CA ALA A 34 -27.96 -6.86 -4.40
C ALA A 34 -29.17 -6.57 -3.51
N ASP A 35 -29.70 -7.57 -2.84
CA ASP A 35 -30.90 -7.46 -1.98
C ASP A 35 -30.60 -6.79 -0.64
N THR A 36 -29.31 -6.70 -0.27
CA THR A 36 -28.85 -6.05 0.97
C THR A 36 -28.42 -4.60 0.75
N LEU A 37 -28.33 -4.16 -0.52
CA LEU A 37 -27.93 -2.80 -0.84
C LEU A 37 -29.06 -1.80 -0.52
N SER A 38 -28.71 -0.69 0.08
CA SER A 38 -29.66 0.40 0.33
C SER A 38 -29.13 1.73 -0.18
N TYR A 39 -29.99 2.48 -0.85
CA TYR A 39 -29.68 3.83 -1.32
C TYR A 39 -30.01 4.85 -0.22
N GLN A 40 -29.06 5.73 0.09
CA GLN A 40 -29.16 6.73 1.12
C GLN A 40 -28.81 8.11 0.57
N THR A 41 -29.59 9.12 0.94
CA THR A 41 -29.29 10.54 0.68
C THR A 41 -28.99 11.24 2.00
N ILE A 42 -27.89 11.97 2.03
CA ILE A 42 -27.38 12.65 3.22
C ILE A 42 -27.30 14.14 2.92
N ALA A 43 -27.92 14.96 3.75
CA ALA A 43 -27.86 16.41 3.63
C ALA A 43 -26.46 16.92 4.01
N LYS A 44 -26.05 18.02 3.42
CA LYS A 44 -24.82 18.73 3.80
C LYS A 44 -24.75 18.97 5.31
N ASN A 45 -23.57 18.79 5.89
CA ASN A 45 -23.26 18.92 7.32
C ASN A 45 -23.90 17.85 8.23
N SER A 46 -24.54 16.82 7.66
CA SER A 46 -25.02 15.68 8.44
C SER A 46 -23.90 14.69 8.72
N GLN A 47 -23.90 14.13 9.93
CA GLN A 47 -23.03 13.06 10.34
C GLN A 47 -23.62 11.72 9.89
N ILE A 48 -22.78 10.85 9.33
CA ILE A 48 -23.15 9.52 8.86
C ILE A 48 -22.88 8.48 9.95
N PHE A 49 -21.72 8.57 10.57
CA PHE A 49 -21.33 7.80 11.75
C PHE A 49 -20.29 8.57 12.57
N GLU A 50 -20.13 8.22 13.82
CA GLU A 50 -19.09 8.79 14.68
C GLU A 50 -18.10 7.73 15.16
N ILE A 51 -16.97 8.22 15.66
CA ILE A 51 -15.96 7.37 16.31
C ILE A 51 -16.62 6.59 17.45
N GLY A 52 -16.35 5.29 17.53
CA GLY A 52 -16.90 4.39 18.54
C GLY A 52 -18.23 3.73 18.14
N ASP A 53 -18.85 4.11 17.02
CA ASP A 53 -20.05 3.43 16.52
C ASP A 53 -19.74 2.00 16.06
N GLN A 54 -20.76 1.13 16.10
CA GLN A 54 -20.68 -0.24 15.57
C GLN A 54 -20.60 -0.24 14.03
N PRO A 55 -19.64 -0.96 13.42
CA PRO A 55 -19.34 -0.86 12.00
C PRO A 55 -20.13 -1.87 11.14
N ASN A 56 -21.45 -1.79 11.12
CA ASN A 56 -22.27 -2.75 10.39
C ASN A 56 -22.31 -2.55 8.88
N LEU A 57 -22.02 -1.33 8.38
CA LEU A 57 -22.19 -0.97 6.98
C LEU A 57 -20.88 -0.49 6.34
N LEU A 58 -20.68 -0.87 5.07
CA LEU A 58 -19.79 -0.18 4.13
C LEU A 58 -20.60 0.85 3.35
N TYR A 59 -19.98 1.94 2.97
CA TYR A 59 -20.63 2.98 2.17
C TYR A 59 -19.85 3.21 0.88
N PHE A 60 -20.55 3.22 -0.25
CA PHE A 60 -20.00 3.61 -1.54
C PHE A 60 -20.58 4.96 -1.94
N LEU A 61 -19.73 5.98 -2.10
CA LEU A 61 -20.15 7.35 -2.42
C LEU A 61 -20.49 7.48 -3.90
N LEU A 62 -21.76 7.69 -4.22
CA LEU A 62 -22.23 7.88 -5.59
C LEU A 62 -22.10 9.32 -6.07
N GLU A 63 -22.42 10.28 -5.20
CA GLU A 63 -22.39 11.71 -5.48
C GLU A 63 -22.15 12.50 -4.19
N GLY A 64 -21.57 13.71 -4.32
CA GLY A 64 -21.26 14.57 -3.20
C GLY A 64 -19.80 14.47 -2.75
N ALA A 65 -19.55 14.89 -1.52
CA ALA A 65 -18.23 14.87 -0.88
C ALA A 65 -18.37 14.68 0.63
N LEU A 66 -17.49 13.90 1.22
CA LEU A 66 -17.49 13.59 2.65
C LEU A 66 -16.13 13.92 3.27
N THR A 67 -16.11 14.15 4.58
CA THR A 67 -14.88 14.25 5.38
C THR A 67 -14.90 13.18 6.46
N LEU A 68 -13.86 12.36 6.51
CA LEU A 68 -13.56 11.49 7.63
C LEU A 68 -12.56 12.21 8.54
N LYS A 69 -12.95 12.43 9.81
CA LYS A 69 -12.11 13.08 10.81
C LYS A 69 -11.69 12.07 11.87
N PHE A 70 -10.37 12.01 12.16
CA PHE A 70 -9.79 11.13 13.18
C PHE A 70 -9.61 11.84 14.53
N PRO A 71 -9.32 11.07 15.64
CA PRO A 71 -9.12 11.63 16.98
C PRO A 71 -7.96 12.63 17.09
N ASP A 72 -6.94 12.48 16.29
CA ASP A 72 -5.77 13.39 16.23
C ASP A 72 -6.05 14.68 15.45
N ASN A 73 -7.30 14.91 15.04
CA ASN A 73 -7.78 15.98 14.18
C ASN A 73 -7.32 15.92 12.73
N SER A 74 -6.60 14.89 12.30
CA SER A 74 -6.35 14.66 10.88
C SER A 74 -7.67 14.40 10.13
N THR A 75 -7.72 14.76 8.85
CA THR A 75 -8.92 14.60 8.04
C THR A 75 -8.60 14.04 6.67
N ILE A 76 -9.52 13.23 6.14
CA ILE A 76 -9.49 12.74 4.77
C ILE A 76 -10.72 13.25 4.05
N GLN A 77 -10.50 13.81 2.88
CA GLN A 77 -11.56 14.18 1.95
C GLN A 77 -11.88 12.98 1.08
N LEU A 78 -13.16 12.66 0.97
CA LEU A 78 -13.65 11.52 0.22
C LEU A 78 -14.55 12.01 -0.91
N GLU A 79 -14.29 11.50 -2.10
CA GLU A 79 -14.94 11.91 -3.33
C GLU A 79 -15.77 10.78 -3.94
N LYS A 80 -16.56 11.13 -4.95
CA LYS A 80 -17.38 10.18 -5.72
C LYS A 80 -16.56 8.95 -6.18
N GLY A 81 -17.12 7.79 -5.96
CA GLY A 81 -16.53 6.50 -6.32
C GLY A 81 -15.75 5.83 -5.20
N GLU A 82 -15.63 6.45 -4.03
CA GLU A 82 -14.90 5.88 -2.92
C GLU A 82 -15.75 4.97 -2.03
N LEU A 83 -15.09 3.96 -1.46
CA LEU A 83 -15.64 3.00 -0.51
C LEU A 83 -15.14 3.36 0.90
N ILE A 84 -16.04 3.36 1.88
CA ILE A 84 -15.78 3.88 3.23
C ILE A 84 -16.26 2.89 4.28
N GLY A 85 -15.49 2.73 5.37
CA GLY A 85 -15.89 1.96 6.54
C GLY A 85 -15.43 0.52 6.54
N GLU A 86 -14.53 0.16 5.61
CA GLU A 86 -13.98 -1.17 5.43
C GLU A 86 -13.20 -1.69 6.65
N ILE A 87 -12.45 -0.82 7.33
CA ILE A 87 -11.62 -1.21 8.49
C ILE A 87 -12.50 -1.77 9.59
N GLY A 88 -13.56 -1.06 9.97
CA GLY A 88 -14.46 -1.51 11.01
C GLY A 88 -15.18 -2.81 10.66
N VAL A 89 -15.64 -2.96 9.41
CA VAL A 89 -16.32 -4.18 8.94
C VAL A 89 -15.38 -5.39 8.91
N LEU A 90 -14.11 -5.20 8.52
CA LEU A 90 -13.12 -6.29 8.47
C LEU A 90 -12.69 -6.76 9.86
N ASN A 91 -12.50 -5.82 10.80
CA ASN A 91 -11.99 -6.13 12.14
C ASN A 91 -13.10 -6.44 13.15
N GLY A 92 -14.36 -6.07 12.85
CA GLY A 92 -15.45 -6.11 13.83
C GLY A 92 -15.30 -5.09 14.97
N ASP A 93 -14.36 -4.15 14.84
CA ASP A 93 -14.09 -3.10 15.80
C ASP A 93 -14.95 -1.87 15.55
N PHE A 94 -14.88 -0.90 16.46
CA PHE A 94 -15.61 0.37 16.35
C PHE A 94 -15.09 1.23 15.19
N ARG A 95 -15.91 2.22 14.78
CA ARG A 95 -15.49 3.26 13.82
C ARG A 95 -14.28 4.03 14.37
N LEU A 96 -13.24 4.17 13.56
CA LEU A 96 -11.99 4.84 13.95
C LEU A 96 -12.04 6.37 13.80
N GLY A 97 -13.07 6.90 13.19
CA GLY A 97 -13.25 8.33 12.97
C GLY A 97 -14.72 8.70 12.80
N THR A 98 -14.98 10.01 12.65
CA THR A 98 -16.31 10.57 12.42
C THR A 98 -16.45 10.97 10.96
N LEU A 99 -17.49 10.47 10.28
CA LEU A 99 -17.78 10.75 8.87
C LEU A 99 -18.91 11.79 8.76
N THR A 100 -18.64 12.88 8.03
CA THR A 100 -19.58 13.99 7.84
C THR A 100 -19.70 14.37 6.36
N ALA A 101 -20.88 14.74 5.91
CA ALA A 101 -21.11 15.19 4.55
C ALA A 101 -20.74 16.66 4.37
N ASN A 102 -19.87 16.98 3.40
CA ASN A 102 -19.47 18.34 3.04
C ASN A 102 -20.43 18.99 2.03
N ALA A 103 -21.20 18.17 1.32
CA ALA A 103 -22.22 18.55 0.35
C ALA A 103 -23.40 17.59 0.49
N ASP A 104 -24.54 17.94 -0.12
CA ASP A 104 -25.62 16.97 -0.30
C ASP A 104 -25.06 15.78 -1.05
N SER A 105 -25.19 14.59 -0.47
CA SER A 105 -24.50 13.38 -0.91
C SER A 105 -25.47 12.22 -1.10
N ALA A 106 -25.13 11.31 -1.99
CA ALA A 106 -25.83 10.05 -2.21
C ALA A 106 -24.88 8.87 -2.09
N MET A 107 -25.29 7.82 -1.38
CA MET A 107 -24.46 6.67 -1.10
C MET A 107 -25.24 5.37 -1.28
N ILE A 108 -24.50 4.29 -1.56
CA ILE A 108 -24.99 2.93 -1.40
C ILE A 108 -24.42 2.39 -0.09
N ALA A 109 -25.29 1.99 0.84
CA ALA A 109 -24.89 1.26 2.01
C ALA A 109 -24.94 -0.26 1.71
N ILE A 110 -23.89 -0.97 2.11
CA ILE A 110 -23.67 -2.40 1.90
C ILE A 110 -23.59 -3.05 3.28
N ASP A 111 -24.39 -4.07 3.54
CA ASP A 111 -24.30 -4.80 4.81
C ASP A 111 -22.98 -5.57 4.86
N GLY A 112 -22.12 -5.19 5.82
CA GLY A 112 -20.84 -5.84 6.03
C GLY A 112 -20.95 -7.32 6.40
N ALA A 113 -21.99 -7.71 7.15
CA ALA A 113 -22.21 -9.09 7.53
C ALA A 113 -22.48 -10.00 6.32
N CYS A 114 -23.15 -9.46 5.28
CA CYS A 114 -23.39 -10.19 4.04
C CYS A 114 -22.11 -10.65 3.34
N LEU A 115 -21.01 -9.90 3.46
CA LEU A 115 -19.72 -10.27 2.86
C LEU A 115 -19.11 -11.54 3.49
N PHE A 116 -19.52 -11.89 4.69
CA PHE A 116 -19.04 -13.09 5.42
C PHE A 116 -20.07 -14.21 5.48
N ASP A 117 -21.26 -14.01 4.92
CA ASP A 117 -22.34 -14.97 4.88
C ASP A 117 -22.37 -15.70 3.53
N SER A 118 -22.19 -17.03 3.56
CA SER A 118 -22.22 -17.89 2.37
C SER A 118 -23.58 -17.94 1.66
N ASP A 119 -24.66 -17.65 2.38
CA ASP A 119 -26.01 -17.58 1.81
C ASP A 119 -26.25 -16.25 1.08
N CYS A 120 -25.43 -15.24 1.41
CA CYS A 120 -25.50 -13.92 0.80
C CYS A 120 -24.52 -13.77 -0.36
N VAL A 121 -23.23 -14.10 -0.15
CA VAL A 121 -22.17 -14.01 -1.18
C VAL A 121 -21.42 -15.34 -1.26
N PRO A 122 -21.25 -15.95 -2.46
CA PRO A 122 -20.49 -17.19 -2.61
C PRO A 122 -19.09 -17.07 -1.97
N PRO A 123 -18.62 -18.13 -1.25
CA PRO A 123 -17.38 -18.05 -0.46
C PRO A 123 -16.13 -17.61 -1.23
N GLN A 124 -16.01 -18.00 -2.50
CA GLN A 124 -14.87 -17.61 -3.35
C GLN A 124 -14.90 -16.11 -3.66
N THR A 125 -16.07 -15.53 -3.95
CA THR A 125 -16.27 -14.11 -4.17
C THR A 125 -16.03 -13.32 -2.88
N SER A 126 -16.59 -13.78 -1.76
CA SER A 126 -16.37 -13.21 -0.44
C SER A 126 -14.88 -13.11 -0.12
N LEU A 127 -14.14 -14.21 -0.26
CA LEU A 127 -12.70 -14.23 0.01
C LEU A 127 -11.93 -13.24 -0.89
N ALA A 128 -12.31 -13.16 -2.17
CA ALA A 128 -11.66 -12.21 -3.09
C ALA A 128 -11.95 -10.74 -2.72
N ILE A 129 -13.19 -10.41 -2.33
CA ILE A 129 -13.59 -9.09 -1.86
C ILE A 129 -12.82 -8.73 -0.58
N VAL A 130 -12.80 -9.62 0.41
CA VAL A 130 -12.10 -9.41 1.69
C VAL A 130 -10.59 -9.19 1.48
N ARG A 131 -9.95 -9.97 0.61
CA ARG A 131 -8.53 -9.76 0.24
C ARG A 131 -8.29 -8.39 -0.38
N ARG A 132 -9.17 -7.91 -1.26
CA ARG A 132 -9.06 -6.59 -1.89
C ARG A 132 -9.30 -5.46 -0.89
N LEU A 133 -10.27 -5.61 0.01
CA LEU A 133 -10.48 -4.69 1.13
C LEU A 133 -9.25 -4.61 2.03
N GLY A 134 -8.68 -5.76 2.41
CA GLY A 134 -7.46 -5.83 3.22
C GLY A 134 -6.27 -5.14 2.54
N LYS A 135 -6.08 -5.35 1.23
CA LYS A 135 -5.05 -4.65 0.45
C LYS A 135 -5.27 -3.13 0.46
N ARG A 136 -6.50 -2.67 0.29
CA ARG A 136 -6.86 -1.25 0.34
C ARG A 136 -6.54 -0.63 1.71
N VAL A 137 -6.92 -1.30 2.80
CA VAL A 137 -6.61 -0.87 4.18
C VAL A 137 -5.10 -0.78 4.39
N THR A 138 -4.35 -1.79 3.93
CA THR A 138 -2.89 -1.79 4.05
C THR A 138 -2.26 -0.63 3.27
N ASN A 139 -2.73 -0.36 2.05
CA ASN A 139 -2.26 0.77 1.25
C ASN A 139 -2.60 2.11 1.90
N TYR A 140 -3.82 2.22 2.49
CA TYR A 140 -4.23 3.39 3.24
C TYR A 140 -3.34 3.62 4.47
N LEU A 141 -3.12 2.59 5.28
CA LEU A 141 -2.24 2.69 6.46
C LEU A 141 -0.82 3.10 6.06
N ARG A 142 -0.31 2.62 4.92
CA ARG A 142 0.99 3.05 4.38
C ARG A 142 1.00 4.51 3.94
N SER A 143 -0.09 5.01 3.36
CA SER A 143 -0.19 6.41 2.93
C SER A 143 -0.35 7.38 4.11
N VAL A 144 -1.03 6.95 5.18
CA VAL A 144 -1.19 7.72 6.43
C VAL A 144 0.07 7.63 7.30
N GLN A 145 0.76 6.50 7.26
CA GLN A 145 2.12 6.34 7.80
C GLN A 145 3.18 6.81 6.77
N GLN A 146 3.01 7.97 6.17
CA GLN A 146 4.15 8.70 5.65
C GLN A 146 4.93 9.23 6.86
N THR A 147 5.56 8.29 7.58
CA THR A 147 6.62 8.63 8.51
C THR A 147 7.60 9.46 7.71
N SER A 148 7.81 10.71 8.10
CA SER A 148 8.74 11.57 7.38
C SER A 148 10.11 10.90 7.31
N THR A 149 10.88 11.16 6.28
CA THR A 149 12.24 10.59 6.17
C THR A 149 13.09 10.97 7.39
N GLN A 150 12.88 12.13 7.98
CA GLN A 150 13.50 12.53 9.25
C GLN A 150 13.11 11.64 10.42
N ASP A 151 11.82 11.30 10.55
CA ASP A 151 11.34 10.40 11.63
C ASP A 151 11.87 8.97 11.43
N LEU A 152 11.98 8.50 10.18
CA LEU A 152 12.58 7.19 9.87
C LEU A 152 14.06 7.16 10.27
N ILE A 153 14.80 8.21 9.95
CA ILE A 153 16.22 8.34 10.35
C ILE A 153 16.34 8.36 11.88
N ALA A 154 15.47 9.10 12.56
CA ALA A 154 15.47 9.16 14.03
C ALA A 154 15.12 7.84 14.71
N GLN A 155 14.30 6.99 14.08
CA GLN A 155 13.93 5.65 14.58
C GLN A 155 15.05 4.62 14.35
N GLY A 156 15.92 4.84 13.33
CA GLY A 156 16.98 3.92 12.97
C GLY A 156 16.53 2.75 12.08
N GLU A 157 17.50 1.90 11.74
CA GLU A 157 17.26 0.68 10.96
C GLU A 157 16.39 -0.34 11.71
N GLY A 158 15.60 -1.11 10.96
CA GLY A 158 14.70 -2.11 11.50
C GLY A 158 14.21 -3.11 10.47
N GLU A 159 13.14 -3.79 10.77
CA GLU A 159 12.53 -4.77 9.86
C GLU A 159 12.08 -4.12 8.54
N PHE A 160 11.56 -2.90 8.61
CA PHE A 160 10.96 -2.17 7.49
C PHE A 160 11.80 -0.98 7.01
N VAL A 161 12.93 -0.69 7.64
CA VAL A 161 13.80 0.45 7.30
C VAL A 161 15.24 -0.01 7.21
N GLU A 162 15.93 0.39 6.16
CA GLU A 162 17.35 0.12 5.94
C GLU A 162 18.04 1.37 5.45
N PHE A 163 19.29 1.62 5.89
CA PHE A 163 20.11 2.74 5.47
C PHE A 163 21.27 2.26 4.60
N LYS A 164 21.69 3.12 3.67
CA LYS A 164 22.89 2.90 2.88
C LYS A 164 23.57 4.24 2.66
N SER A 165 24.85 4.30 2.98
CA SER A 165 25.64 5.53 2.87
C SER A 165 25.74 6.08 1.44
N THR A 166 25.70 5.19 0.42
CA THR A 166 25.85 5.57 -1.00
C THR A 166 25.11 4.59 -1.91
N LEU A 167 24.87 4.99 -3.17
CA LEU A 167 24.22 4.16 -4.19
C LEU A 167 25.21 3.28 -4.97
N ARG A 168 26.42 3.78 -5.19
CA ARG A 168 27.46 3.09 -5.99
C ARG A 168 28.89 3.40 -5.60
N TRP A 169 29.12 4.30 -4.67
CA TRP A 169 30.47 4.78 -4.31
C TRP A 169 30.98 4.15 -3.03
N ASN A 170 32.17 3.56 -3.08
CA ASN A 170 32.83 3.05 -1.89
C ASN A 170 33.62 4.18 -1.24
N LEU A 171 33.10 4.71 -0.13
CA LEU A 171 33.70 5.84 0.60
C LEU A 171 35.12 5.57 1.10
N LYS A 172 35.44 4.30 1.44
CA LYS A 172 36.77 3.92 1.93
C LYS A 172 37.79 3.74 0.81
N ALA A 173 37.33 3.19 -0.32
CA ALA A 173 38.18 2.91 -1.47
C ALA A 173 38.18 4.06 -2.50
N GLU A 174 37.36 5.09 -2.28
CA GLU A 174 37.19 6.28 -3.12
C GLU A 174 36.96 5.96 -4.60
N LYS A 175 36.11 4.96 -4.86
CA LYS A 175 35.80 4.48 -6.23
C LYS A 175 34.40 3.89 -6.34
N LYS A 176 33.92 3.78 -7.58
CA LYS A 176 32.68 3.05 -7.88
C LYS A 176 32.86 1.55 -7.55
N ASP A 177 31.87 1.00 -6.86
CA ASP A 177 31.86 -0.40 -6.43
C ASP A 177 30.51 -1.05 -6.71
N LYS A 178 30.49 -2.05 -7.59
CA LYS A 178 29.28 -2.78 -7.96
C LYS A 178 28.65 -3.53 -6.78
N ASN A 179 29.43 -3.86 -5.75
CA ASN A 179 28.89 -4.54 -4.56
C ASN A 179 27.95 -3.64 -3.76
N ILE A 180 28.16 -2.31 -3.77
CA ILE A 180 27.25 -1.36 -3.12
C ILE A 180 25.89 -1.34 -3.84
N THR A 181 25.90 -1.19 -5.17
CA THR A 181 24.66 -1.27 -5.96
C THR A 181 23.97 -2.62 -5.80
N HIS A 182 24.75 -3.72 -5.71
CA HIS A 182 24.20 -5.04 -5.45
C HIS A 182 23.57 -5.14 -4.04
N ALA A 183 24.13 -4.51 -3.01
CA ALA A 183 23.53 -4.47 -1.69
C ALA A 183 22.18 -3.71 -1.69
N ILE A 184 22.05 -2.64 -2.46
CA ILE A 184 20.79 -1.91 -2.69
C ILE A 184 19.73 -2.85 -3.29
N THR A 185 20.03 -3.50 -4.43
CA THR A 185 19.09 -4.39 -5.10
C THR A 185 18.76 -5.64 -4.29
N LYS A 186 19.69 -6.14 -3.48
CA LYS A 186 19.49 -7.21 -2.51
C LYS A 186 18.46 -6.83 -1.44
N THR A 187 18.56 -5.63 -0.87
CA THR A 187 17.59 -5.12 0.10
C THR A 187 16.22 -4.94 -0.53
N ILE A 188 16.15 -4.38 -1.75
CA ILE A 188 14.89 -4.23 -2.50
C ILE A 188 14.24 -5.61 -2.74
N ALA A 189 15.01 -6.61 -3.18
CA ALA A 189 14.50 -7.98 -3.37
C ALA A 189 13.94 -8.58 -2.08
N ALA A 190 14.61 -8.35 -0.96
CA ALA A 190 14.16 -8.84 0.34
C ALA A 190 12.86 -8.15 0.80
N PHE A 191 12.70 -6.86 0.58
CA PHE A 191 11.47 -6.14 0.85
C PHE A 191 10.32 -6.62 -0.05
N LEU A 192 10.55 -6.82 -1.35
CA LEU A 192 9.55 -7.38 -2.29
C LEU A 192 9.05 -8.75 -1.84
N ASN A 193 9.93 -9.61 -1.37
CA ASN A 193 9.60 -10.97 -0.93
C ASN A 193 9.00 -11.02 0.49
N SER A 194 9.10 -9.96 1.26
CA SER A 194 8.56 -9.84 2.61
C SER A 194 7.37 -8.86 2.64
N ASP A 195 7.25 -8.08 3.68
CA ASP A 195 6.10 -7.16 3.88
C ASP A 195 6.34 -5.74 3.36
N GLY A 196 7.34 -5.57 2.49
CA GLY A 196 7.77 -4.28 1.98
C GLY A 196 8.73 -3.58 2.95
N GLY A 197 9.06 -2.33 2.64
CA GLY A 197 9.92 -1.51 3.49
C GLY A 197 10.45 -0.26 2.78
N ILE A 198 11.28 0.49 3.47
CA ILE A 198 11.88 1.74 3.00
C ILE A 198 13.39 1.63 3.07
N LEU A 199 14.05 1.92 1.96
CA LEU A 199 15.50 2.01 1.89
C LEU A 199 15.89 3.49 1.70
N LEU A 200 16.70 4.02 2.61
CA LEU A 200 17.26 5.37 2.53
C LEU A 200 18.72 5.29 2.09
N VAL A 201 19.06 5.99 1.00
CA VAL A 201 20.44 6.10 0.51
C VAL A 201 20.95 7.51 0.72
N GLY A 202 22.18 7.65 1.19
CA GLY A 202 22.74 8.92 1.66
C GLY A 202 22.65 9.08 3.18
N VAL A 203 22.36 7.98 3.89
CA VAL A 203 22.32 7.90 5.36
C VAL A 203 23.21 6.75 5.79
N ASP A 204 24.02 6.92 6.82
CA ASP A 204 24.84 5.84 7.36
C ASP A 204 24.13 5.02 8.44
N ASP A 205 24.80 3.97 8.92
CA ASP A 205 24.23 3.02 9.89
C ASP A 205 23.94 3.67 11.27
N ASP A 206 24.56 4.82 11.56
CA ASP A 206 24.35 5.61 12.79
C ASP A 206 23.21 6.65 12.62
N GLY A 207 22.61 6.75 11.42
CA GLY A 207 21.57 7.71 11.08
C GLY A 207 22.11 9.11 10.73
N GLU A 208 23.42 9.25 10.47
CA GLU A 208 23.96 10.50 9.97
C GLU A 208 23.63 10.69 8.48
N VAL A 209 23.07 11.84 8.13
CA VAL A 209 22.79 12.17 6.73
C VAL A 209 24.09 12.56 6.04
N LEU A 210 24.56 11.72 5.14
CA LEU A 210 25.79 11.94 4.36
C LEU A 210 25.51 12.68 3.05
N GLY A 211 24.31 12.49 2.47
CA GLY A 211 23.95 12.99 1.14
C GLY A 211 24.41 12.08 0.00
N LEU A 212 24.12 12.51 -1.23
CA LEU A 212 24.35 11.72 -2.46
C LEU A 212 25.53 12.21 -3.30
N GLU A 213 26.22 13.25 -2.88
CA GLU A 213 27.30 13.91 -3.63
C GLU A 213 28.46 12.96 -3.91
N ALA A 214 28.77 12.06 -2.97
CA ALA A 214 29.83 11.07 -3.13
C ALA A 214 29.62 10.16 -4.33
N ASP A 215 28.36 9.86 -4.68
CA ASP A 215 28.02 9.01 -5.82
C ASP A 215 28.36 9.65 -7.17
N SER A 216 28.63 10.96 -7.22
CA SER A 216 29.10 11.70 -8.38
C SER A 216 28.25 11.46 -9.65
N PHE A 217 26.93 11.57 -9.53
CA PHE A 217 26.05 11.63 -10.68
C PHE A 217 26.02 13.04 -11.26
N GLU A 218 25.81 13.13 -12.56
CA GLU A 218 25.71 14.40 -13.28
C GLU A 218 24.48 15.21 -12.82
N ASN A 219 23.39 14.52 -12.60
CA ASN A 219 22.11 15.05 -12.09
C ASN A 219 21.24 13.92 -11.53
N GLU A 220 20.12 14.30 -10.92
CA GLU A 220 19.13 13.37 -10.37
C GLU A 220 18.59 12.39 -11.41
N ASP A 221 18.21 12.84 -12.59
CA ASP A 221 17.67 11.98 -13.65
C ASP A 221 18.64 10.85 -14.02
N LYS A 222 19.95 11.14 -14.09
CA LYS A 222 20.98 10.12 -14.35
C LYS A 222 21.12 9.13 -13.20
N MET A 223 20.94 9.57 -11.98
CA MET A 223 20.94 8.71 -10.80
C MET A 223 19.72 7.79 -10.79
N LEU A 224 18.52 8.32 -10.97
CA LEU A 224 17.28 7.55 -11.00
C LEU A 224 17.26 6.55 -12.18
N LEU A 225 17.77 6.95 -13.34
CA LEU A 225 17.93 6.06 -14.50
C LEU A 225 18.92 4.93 -14.18
N PHE A 226 20.05 5.23 -13.52
CA PHE A 226 21.01 4.21 -13.09
C PHE A 226 20.38 3.20 -12.13
N LEU A 227 19.61 3.66 -11.16
CA LEU A 227 18.89 2.79 -10.22
C LEU A 227 17.87 1.91 -10.95
N THR A 228 17.03 2.51 -11.80
CA THR A 228 16.05 1.78 -12.63
C THR A 228 16.71 0.68 -13.45
N ASN A 229 17.78 0.99 -14.16
CA ASN A 229 18.52 0.01 -14.96
C ASN A 229 19.15 -1.08 -14.09
N SER A 230 19.61 -0.76 -12.88
CA SER A 230 20.19 -1.71 -11.93
C SER A 230 19.12 -2.68 -11.41
N ILE A 231 17.93 -2.18 -11.08
CA ILE A 231 16.79 -2.99 -10.67
C ILE A 231 16.35 -3.90 -11.82
N GLN A 232 16.14 -3.36 -13.02
CA GLN A 232 15.73 -4.13 -14.18
C GLN A 232 16.71 -5.25 -14.53
N SER A 233 18.01 -4.97 -14.47
CA SER A 233 19.03 -5.94 -14.84
C SER A 233 19.20 -7.07 -13.83
N GLN A 234 18.90 -6.84 -12.55
CA GLN A 234 19.13 -7.81 -11.47
C GLN A 234 17.84 -8.47 -10.97
N LEU A 235 16.71 -7.76 -10.98
CA LEU A 235 15.42 -8.23 -10.45
C LEU A 235 14.38 -8.44 -11.55
N GLY A 236 14.62 -7.95 -12.76
CA GLY A 236 13.65 -7.95 -13.86
C GLY A 236 12.70 -6.75 -13.81
N THR A 237 11.81 -6.66 -14.81
CA THR A 237 10.89 -5.51 -14.97
C THR A 237 9.56 -5.68 -14.23
N LEU A 238 9.18 -6.91 -13.88
CA LEU A 238 7.86 -7.24 -13.33
C LEU A 238 7.59 -6.63 -11.94
N HIS A 239 8.65 -6.25 -11.23
CA HIS A 239 8.53 -5.74 -9.85
C HIS A 239 8.61 -4.20 -9.76
N LEU A 240 8.81 -3.50 -10.87
CA LEU A 240 8.96 -2.03 -10.85
C LEU A 240 7.72 -1.30 -10.35
N ASP A 241 6.53 -1.83 -10.62
CA ASP A 241 5.26 -1.25 -10.15
C ASP A 241 5.10 -1.29 -8.60
N HIS A 242 5.95 -2.07 -7.92
CA HIS A 242 5.99 -2.16 -6.47
C HIS A 242 7.06 -1.25 -5.84
N ILE A 243 7.82 -0.51 -6.64
CA ILE A 243 8.95 0.29 -6.18
C ILE A 243 8.74 1.74 -6.59
N ASN A 244 8.67 2.63 -5.61
CA ASN A 244 8.66 4.06 -5.82
C ASN A 244 9.92 4.67 -5.23
N PHE A 245 10.54 5.64 -5.90
CA PHE A 245 11.74 6.30 -5.41
C PHE A 245 11.79 7.76 -5.83
N HIS A 246 12.26 8.60 -4.95
CA HIS A 246 12.41 10.04 -5.14
C HIS A 246 13.50 10.58 -4.19
N THR A 247 13.99 11.78 -4.46
CA THR A 247 14.93 12.45 -3.58
C THR A 247 14.20 13.42 -2.66
N GLU A 248 14.70 13.54 -1.44
CA GLU A 248 14.26 14.52 -0.44
C GLU A 248 15.49 15.24 0.14
N THR A 249 15.38 16.54 0.35
CA THR A 249 16.45 17.30 1.00
C THR A 249 16.27 17.28 2.51
N ILE A 250 17.22 16.70 3.23
CA ILE A 250 17.25 16.60 4.69
C ILE A 250 18.52 17.27 5.20
N SER A 251 18.40 18.29 6.05
CA SER A 251 19.54 19.04 6.60
C SER A 251 20.52 19.53 5.52
N ASP A 252 19.97 20.13 4.44
CA ASP A 252 20.72 20.64 3.28
C ASP A 252 21.49 19.58 2.46
N LYS A 253 21.17 18.31 2.63
CA LYS A 253 21.73 17.19 1.85
C LYS A 253 20.62 16.35 1.23
N ASP A 254 20.83 15.87 0.02
CA ASP A 254 19.86 15.06 -0.68
C ASP A 254 19.97 13.58 -0.24
N VAL A 255 18.83 13.00 0.10
CA VAL A 255 18.66 11.59 0.45
C VAL A 255 17.74 10.96 -0.58
N LEU A 256 18.11 9.80 -1.12
CA LEU A 256 17.25 9.01 -1.99
C LEU A 256 16.40 8.07 -1.13
N ARG A 257 15.08 8.26 -1.17
CA ARG A 257 14.11 7.38 -0.55
C ARG A 257 13.56 6.40 -1.57
N ILE A 258 13.58 5.12 -1.22
CA ILE A 258 13.06 4.01 -2.03
C ILE A 258 12.00 3.28 -1.21
N ASP A 259 10.74 3.49 -1.56
CA ASP A 259 9.59 2.82 -0.95
C ASP A 259 9.29 1.53 -1.73
N VAL A 260 9.38 0.39 -1.08
CA VAL A 260 9.17 -0.92 -1.68
C VAL A 260 7.92 -1.55 -1.09
N GLN A 261 6.92 -1.80 -1.92
CA GLN A 261 5.74 -2.56 -1.52
C GLN A 261 6.00 -4.06 -1.57
N ALA A 262 5.30 -4.81 -0.74
CA ALA A 262 5.33 -6.27 -0.80
C ALA A 262 4.92 -6.77 -2.20
N GLY A 263 5.76 -7.58 -2.81
CA GLY A 263 5.49 -8.16 -4.12
C GLY A 263 4.33 -9.16 -4.08
N SER A 264 3.57 -9.25 -5.16
CA SER A 264 2.53 -10.27 -5.35
C SER A 264 3.07 -11.58 -5.92
N THR A 265 4.29 -11.57 -6.42
CA THR A 265 5.01 -12.71 -6.99
C THR A 265 6.44 -12.77 -6.46
N PRO A 266 7.06 -13.98 -6.42
CA PRO A 266 8.44 -14.13 -5.96
C PRO A 266 9.44 -13.32 -6.78
N CYS A 267 10.34 -12.61 -6.12
CA CYS A 267 11.43 -11.84 -6.72
C CYS A 267 12.75 -12.55 -6.50
N TYR A 268 13.44 -12.90 -7.57
CA TYR A 268 14.77 -13.50 -7.55
C TYR A 268 15.81 -12.46 -7.96
N LEU A 269 16.93 -12.42 -7.24
CA LEU A 269 18.05 -11.57 -7.60
C LEU A 269 19.11 -12.39 -8.35
N SER A 270 19.32 -12.03 -9.61
CA SER A 270 20.32 -12.69 -10.46
C SER A 270 21.71 -12.12 -10.20
N LYS A 271 22.66 -12.99 -9.79
CA LYS A 271 24.08 -12.68 -9.65
C LYS A 271 24.94 -13.81 -10.21
N GLU A 272 25.87 -13.48 -11.13
CA GLU A 272 26.83 -14.45 -11.69
C GLU A 272 26.19 -15.73 -12.27
N LYS A 273 25.00 -15.60 -12.90
CA LYS A 273 24.16 -16.68 -13.43
C LYS A 273 23.52 -17.60 -12.38
N LEU A 274 23.52 -17.18 -11.12
CA LEU A 274 22.78 -17.82 -10.04
C LEU A 274 21.67 -16.89 -9.58
N ASP A 275 20.52 -17.49 -9.26
CA ASP A 275 19.38 -16.77 -8.69
C ASP A 275 19.36 -16.99 -7.18
N HIS A 276 19.30 -15.88 -6.46
CA HIS A 276 19.21 -15.82 -5.01
C HIS A 276 17.82 -15.39 -4.59
N PHE A 277 17.33 -15.92 -3.47
CA PHE A 277 16.05 -15.56 -2.91
C PHE A 277 16.23 -14.93 -1.52
N TYR A 278 16.11 -13.61 -1.46
CA TYR A 278 16.30 -12.84 -0.24
C TYR A 278 14.98 -12.50 0.43
N ILE A 279 14.94 -12.56 1.77
CA ILE A 279 13.83 -12.10 2.61
C ILE A 279 14.34 -11.21 3.74
N ARG A 280 13.45 -10.43 4.36
CA ARG A 280 13.74 -9.75 5.63
C ARG A 280 13.51 -10.71 6.80
N THR A 281 14.43 -10.68 7.75
CA THR A 281 14.35 -11.43 9.00
C THR A 281 14.73 -10.46 10.11
N GLY A 282 13.73 -9.72 10.64
CA GLY A 282 13.97 -8.54 11.46
C GLY A 282 14.80 -7.51 10.68
N PRO A 283 15.84 -6.91 11.26
CA PRO A 283 16.68 -5.90 10.58
C PRO A 283 17.64 -6.49 9.54
N SER A 284 17.67 -7.81 9.33
CA SER A 284 18.65 -8.46 8.44
C SER A 284 18.03 -8.93 7.13
N THR A 285 18.83 -8.90 6.06
CA THR A 285 18.51 -9.54 4.78
C THR A 285 19.12 -10.92 4.71
N THR A 286 18.28 -11.96 4.64
CA THR A 286 18.66 -13.38 4.68
C THR A 286 18.51 -14.00 3.30
N ASP A 287 19.54 -14.71 2.82
CA ASP A 287 19.50 -15.55 1.62
C ASP A 287 18.95 -16.93 2.00
N LEU A 288 17.79 -17.29 1.47
CA LEU A 288 17.17 -18.58 1.74
C LEU A 288 17.82 -19.69 0.90
N ARG A 289 18.12 -20.81 1.56
CA ARG A 289 18.54 -22.03 0.86
C ARG A 289 17.38 -22.57 0.02
N LEU A 290 17.68 -23.21 -1.09
CA LEU A 290 16.66 -23.74 -2.01
C LEU A 290 15.60 -24.61 -1.30
N SER A 291 16.00 -25.39 -0.29
CA SER A 291 15.07 -26.21 0.51
C SER A 291 14.06 -25.37 1.31
N GLN A 292 14.43 -24.16 1.71
CA GLN A 292 13.57 -23.24 2.48
C GLN A 292 12.71 -22.36 1.57
N VAL A 293 13.18 -22.08 0.35
CA VAL A 293 12.47 -21.25 -0.63
C VAL A 293 11.10 -21.85 -0.94
N PHE A 294 11.03 -23.15 -1.22
CA PHE A 294 9.77 -23.82 -1.56
C PHE A 294 8.71 -23.69 -0.45
N GLU A 295 9.11 -23.91 0.79
CA GLU A 295 8.22 -23.77 1.96
C GLU A 295 7.77 -22.32 2.13
N TYR A 296 8.69 -21.36 1.98
CA TYR A 296 8.39 -19.95 2.07
C TYR A 296 7.41 -19.49 0.97
N LEU A 297 7.61 -19.93 -0.27
CA LEU A 297 6.74 -19.60 -1.40
C LEU A 297 5.30 -20.06 -1.16
N ASN A 298 5.13 -21.30 -0.68
CA ASN A 298 3.80 -21.84 -0.38
C ASN A 298 3.09 -21.06 0.75
N LYS A 299 3.85 -20.52 1.71
CA LYS A 299 3.27 -19.73 2.82
C LYS A 299 2.95 -18.30 2.42
N ARG A 300 3.79 -17.67 1.58
CA ARG A 300 3.73 -16.24 1.33
C ARG A 300 2.96 -15.86 0.05
N PHE A 301 3.02 -16.71 -0.98
CA PHE A 301 2.51 -16.42 -2.32
C PHE A 301 1.41 -17.41 -2.79
N ALA A 302 0.95 -18.33 -1.93
CA ALA A 302 -0.13 -19.28 -2.23
C ALA A 302 -1.52 -18.65 -2.11
#